data_088aa8faf163a6a258450b1a796c9dce
#
_entry.id   088aa8faf163a6a258450b1a796c9dce
#
_cell.length_a   1.000
_cell.length_b   1.000
_cell.length_c   1.000
_cell.angle_alpha   90.00
_cell.angle_beta   90.00
_cell.angle_gamma   90.00
#
_symmetry.space_group_name_H-M   'P 1'
#
loop_
_entity.id
_entity.type
_entity.pdbx_description
1 polymer ?
#
loop_
_entity_poly.entity_id
_entity_poly.type
_entity_poly.pdbx_seq_one_letter_code
_entity_poly.pdbx_strand_id
1 'polypeptide(L)'
;MSISSKTYCKYFFNHVALWNGRLSNPCCRYNNKKGDLEDPKNHPVAWPMEPVKSFNETFHSDKWNELRKNSLSGKKDPGCWKCYEEEEQGIYSLRQQANEIMLEQKVDAGLTHDSQGDWAEVIDYIQTPKLTYIEMNLGNYCNLACNICSSSLSTKWEEDDRWLNDEMGFGRGVYGTDTKLQIDYNKQDYEHVNRIKFVGGEPMLHPKFGSIVDFIIETGYAKNIALHIFTNASWIPKDKIINRLKQFKEVKISLSIDGTEEVNDYTRHLSSWETVNATARSWLELSMKYEGFQVKWEPTLSVYNANHIPEMFQWWLDLCLEIRGDNIQKALLINQGEGINIYLNNVMYPAYLQPKLFPHENNGEGDKDLFRRIEKWLGDIKDKHYQAGNHWNMTTIRMLKETVRKGKSLIAQEPS
;
A
#
# COMPACT_ATOMS: atom_id res chain seq x y z
N MET A 1 -28.66 -0.25 18.36
CA MET A 1 -27.51 0.65 18.49
C MET A 1 -27.39 1.45 17.20
N SER A 2 -27.39 2.77 17.25
CA SER A 2 -27.13 3.57 16.07
C SER A 2 -25.60 3.59 15.83
N ILE A 3 -25.14 3.08 14.71
CA ILE A 3 -23.72 3.10 14.34
C ILE A 3 -23.41 4.47 13.74
N SER A 4 -22.46 5.18 14.32
CA SER A 4 -22.00 6.44 13.74
C SER A 4 -21.12 6.17 12.51
N SER A 5 -21.64 6.42 11.31
CA SER A 5 -20.88 6.34 10.07
C SER A 5 -19.65 7.26 10.03
N LYS A 6 -19.65 8.33 10.86
CA LYS A 6 -18.58 9.33 10.90
C LYS A 6 -17.29 8.85 11.59
N THR A 7 -17.37 7.81 12.44
CA THR A 7 -16.20 7.31 13.20
C THR A 7 -15.98 5.82 13.05
N TYR A 8 -16.94 5.10 12.47
CA TYR A 8 -16.77 3.67 12.20
C TYR A 8 -15.59 3.40 11.27
N CYS A 9 -14.77 2.40 11.64
CA CYS A 9 -13.66 1.94 10.83
C CYS A 9 -13.59 0.41 10.87
N LYS A 10 -13.77 -0.24 9.73
CA LYS A 10 -13.72 -1.69 9.57
C LYS A 10 -12.45 -2.32 10.15
N TYR A 11 -11.32 -1.63 10.04
CA TYR A 11 -10.04 -2.17 10.51
C TYR A 11 -10.01 -2.46 12.02
N PHE A 12 -10.78 -1.77 12.83
CA PHE A 12 -10.85 -2.11 14.26
C PHE A 12 -11.52 -3.46 14.52
N PHE A 13 -12.30 -3.98 13.56
CA PHE A 13 -13.12 -5.18 13.70
C PHE A 13 -12.56 -6.39 12.97
N ASN A 14 -11.44 -6.24 12.22
CA ASN A 14 -10.91 -7.34 11.43
C ASN A 14 -9.40 -7.34 11.22
N HIS A 15 -8.67 -6.36 11.72
CA HIS A 15 -7.29 -6.12 11.31
C HIS A 15 -6.33 -5.90 12.48
N VAL A 16 -5.12 -6.41 12.33
CA VAL A 16 -3.94 -6.07 13.13
C VAL A 16 -2.78 -5.81 12.19
N ALA A 17 -2.13 -4.65 12.34
CA ALA A 17 -0.86 -4.36 11.68
C ALA A 17 0.29 -4.59 12.67
N LEU A 18 1.28 -5.35 12.24
CA LEU A 18 2.57 -5.47 12.92
C LEU A 18 3.50 -4.38 12.39
N TRP A 19 4.19 -3.69 13.27
CA TRP A 19 5.17 -2.67 12.93
C TRP A 19 6.55 -3.09 13.43
N ASN A 20 7.55 -2.99 12.56
CA ASN A 20 8.96 -3.32 12.86
C ASN A 20 9.12 -4.72 13.52
N GLY A 21 8.34 -5.68 13.09
CA GLY A 21 8.45 -7.06 13.55
C GLY A 21 8.03 -7.33 15.00
N ARG A 22 7.50 -6.35 15.75
CA ARG A 22 7.22 -6.52 17.18
C ARG A 22 6.05 -5.74 17.77
N LEU A 23 5.64 -4.67 17.14
CA LEU A 23 4.65 -3.76 17.71
C LEU A 23 3.34 -3.80 16.93
N SER A 24 2.20 -3.62 17.57
CA SER A 24 0.89 -3.72 16.92
C SER A 24 0.20 -2.39 16.75
N ASN A 25 -0.45 -2.22 15.61
CA ASN A 25 -1.33 -1.09 15.29
C ASN A 25 -2.65 -1.58 14.74
N PRO A 26 -3.75 -0.81 14.90
CA PRO A 26 -5.02 -1.13 14.25
C PRO A 26 -4.97 -1.01 12.72
N CYS A 27 -4.12 -0.14 12.18
CA CYS A 27 -3.85 -0.05 10.73
C CYS A 27 -2.54 0.69 10.45
N CYS A 28 -2.06 0.64 9.20
CA CYS A 28 -0.81 1.29 8.77
C CYS A 28 -0.82 2.84 8.87
N ARG A 29 -1.99 3.47 8.95
CA ARG A 29 -2.13 4.93 9.09
C ARG A 29 -2.42 5.39 10.52
N TYR A 30 -2.58 4.46 11.45
CA TYR A 30 -2.85 4.79 12.84
C TYR A 30 -1.63 5.43 13.48
N ASN A 31 -1.78 6.69 13.90
CA ASN A 31 -0.70 7.48 14.51
C ASN A 31 -1.28 8.51 15.47
N ASN A 32 -0.74 8.62 16.65
CA ASN A 32 -1.32 9.40 17.74
C ASN A 32 -1.07 10.91 17.73
N LYS A 33 -0.21 11.41 16.86
CA LYS A 33 0.22 12.80 16.99
C LYS A 33 0.09 13.58 15.69
N LYS A 34 -0.93 14.44 15.65
CA LYS A 34 -0.97 15.58 14.75
C LYS A 34 0.04 16.60 15.30
N GLY A 35 1.11 16.87 14.58
CA GLY A 35 2.04 17.95 14.93
C GLY A 35 3.49 17.55 15.22
N ASP A 36 3.76 16.29 15.54
CA ASP A 36 5.14 15.84 15.80
C ASP A 36 5.90 15.42 14.53
N LEU A 37 5.34 15.64 13.35
CA LEU A 37 5.98 15.31 12.07
C LEU A 37 7.19 16.22 11.77
N GLU A 38 7.29 17.36 12.45
CA GLU A 38 8.36 18.34 12.25
C GLU A 38 9.49 18.23 13.29
N ASP A 39 9.27 17.54 14.41
CA ASP A 39 10.31 17.32 15.42
C ASP A 39 11.02 15.97 15.17
N PRO A 40 12.30 15.99 14.72
CA PRO A 40 13.08 14.76 14.50
C PRO A 40 13.26 13.92 15.77
N LYS A 41 13.16 14.53 16.96
CA LYS A 41 13.25 13.85 18.26
C LYS A 41 11.94 13.16 18.67
N ASN A 42 10.83 13.63 18.11
CA ASN A 42 9.50 13.09 18.31
C ASN A 42 8.96 12.46 17.04
N HIS A 43 9.82 11.75 16.29
CA HIS A 43 9.31 10.87 15.23
C HIS A 43 8.08 10.18 15.82
N PRO A 44 6.93 10.16 15.14
CA PRO A 44 5.76 9.46 15.62
C PRO A 44 6.07 7.97 15.65
N VAL A 45 6.95 7.57 16.55
CA VAL A 45 6.96 6.22 17.06
C VAL A 45 5.58 6.12 17.67
N ALA A 46 4.74 5.68 16.82
CA ALA A 46 3.40 5.36 17.14
C ALA A 46 3.31 5.05 18.62
N TRP A 47 2.37 5.70 19.29
CA TRP A 47 1.65 5.20 20.42
C TRP A 47 2.30 4.01 21.15
N PRO A 48 2.22 3.85 22.47
CA PRO A 48 2.76 2.69 23.16
C PRO A 48 2.16 1.43 22.55
N MET A 49 2.83 0.95 21.52
CA MET A 49 2.52 -0.27 20.83
C MET A 49 2.94 -1.37 21.78
N GLU A 50 2.00 -2.17 22.19
CA GLU A 50 2.32 -3.34 22.99
C GLU A 50 3.04 -4.37 22.11
N PRO A 51 4.04 -5.06 22.64
CA PRO A 51 4.67 -6.17 21.95
C PRO A 51 3.62 -7.19 21.53
N VAL A 52 3.62 -7.57 20.26
CA VAL A 52 2.73 -8.61 19.77
C VAL A 52 3.30 -9.96 20.18
N LYS A 53 2.64 -10.64 21.11
CA LYS A 53 2.91 -12.06 21.39
C LYS A 53 2.11 -12.94 20.44
N SER A 54 0.81 -12.66 20.27
CA SER A 54 -0.09 -13.33 19.36
C SER A 54 -0.98 -12.27 18.70
N PHE A 55 -1.26 -12.43 17.43
CA PHE A 55 -2.18 -11.52 16.72
C PHE A 55 -3.60 -11.61 17.27
N ASN A 56 -4.05 -12.82 17.60
CA ASN A 56 -5.37 -13.05 18.13
C ASN A 56 -5.55 -12.44 19.53
N GLU A 57 -4.58 -12.63 20.43
CA GLU A 57 -4.59 -11.99 21.75
C GLU A 57 -4.60 -10.48 21.64
N THR A 58 -3.77 -9.90 20.77
CA THR A 58 -3.73 -8.47 20.50
C THR A 58 -5.09 -7.96 20.02
N PHE A 59 -5.69 -8.66 19.05
CA PHE A 59 -6.98 -8.31 18.46
C PHE A 59 -8.13 -8.34 19.48
N HIS A 60 -8.07 -9.19 20.48
CA HIS A 60 -9.07 -9.31 21.56
C HIS A 60 -8.71 -8.55 22.84
N SER A 61 -7.60 -7.78 22.84
CA SER A 61 -7.19 -6.98 23.99
C SER A 61 -8.18 -5.88 24.35
N ASP A 62 -8.11 -5.41 25.60
CA ASP A 62 -8.94 -4.30 26.11
C ASP A 62 -8.76 -3.03 25.26
N LYS A 63 -7.55 -2.78 24.77
CA LYS A 63 -7.26 -1.64 23.90
C LYS A 63 -8.03 -1.71 22.57
N TRP A 64 -8.06 -2.86 21.90
CA TRP A 64 -8.85 -3.03 20.68
C TRP A 64 -10.36 -2.93 20.97
N ASN A 65 -10.79 -3.44 22.10
CA ASN A 65 -12.18 -3.31 22.54
C ASN A 65 -12.58 -1.84 22.80
N GLU A 66 -11.68 -1.05 23.39
CA GLU A 66 -11.88 0.40 23.55
C GLU A 66 -11.96 1.13 22.20
N LEU A 67 -11.05 0.84 21.26
CA LEU A 67 -11.08 1.41 19.91
C LEU A 67 -12.41 1.11 19.20
N ARG A 68 -12.89 -0.13 19.26
CA ARG A 68 -14.21 -0.53 18.73
C ARG A 68 -15.34 0.26 19.36
N LYS A 69 -15.37 0.36 20.68
CA LYS A 69 -16.37 1.11 21.44
C LYS A 69 -16.38 2.59 21.05
N ASN A 70 -15.22 3.23 20.98
CA ASN A 70 -15.07 4.62 20.57
C ASN A 70 -15.56 4.83 19.14
N SER A 71 -15.15 3.96 18.22
CA SER A 71 -15.55 3.97 16.81
C SER A 71 -17.08 3.89 16.63
N LEU A 72 -17.77 3.08 17.42
CA LEU A 72 -19.22 2.92 17.36
C LEU A 72 -19.98 4.07 18.01
N SER A 73 -19.42 4.69 19.06
CA SER A 73 -20.09 5.75 19.83
C SER A 73 -19.98 7.15 19.22
N GLY A 74 -19.33 7.30 18.07
CA GLY A 74 -19.11 8.60 17.43
C GLY A 74 -17.91 9.39 17.99
N LYS A 75 -17.10 8.77 18.85
CA LYS A 75 -15.90 9.40 19.40
C LYS A 75 -14.73 9.25 18.40
N LYS A 76 -14.24 10.38 17.91
CA LYS A 76 -13.04 10.40 17.06
C LYS A 76 -11.83 9.92 17.88
N ASP A 77 -11.12 8.90 17.39
CA ASP A 77 -9.88 8.46 17.98
C ASP A 77 -8.72 9.32 17.48
N PRO A 78 -7.84 9.84 18.38
CA PRO A 78 -6.74 10.71 17.99
C PRO A 78 -5.77 10.05 16.99
N GLY A 79 -5.59 8.73 17.06
CA GLY A 79 -4.73 7.99 16.14
C GLY A 79 -5.26 7.91 14.70
N CYS A 80 -6.54 8.25 14.49
CA CYS A 80 -7.17 8.29 13.17
C CYS A 80 -7.17 9.68 12.53
N TRP A 81 -6.47 10.66 13.12
CA TRP A 81 -6.49 12.06 12.68
C TRP A 81 -6.28 12.23 11.17
N LYS A 82 -5.37 11.45 10.58
CA LYS A 82 -5.05 11.53 9.15
C LYS A 82 -6.25 11.22 8.24
N CYS A 83 -7.01 10.19 8.58
CA CYS A 83 -8.23 9.87 7.83
C CYS A 83 -9.29 10.97 7.99
N TYR A 84 -9.47 11.50 9.19
CA TYR A 84 -10.43 12.57 9.42
C TYR A 84 -10.03 13.87 8.72
N GLU A 85 -8.76 14.22 8.71
CA GLU A 85 -8.27 15.39 7.99
C GLU A 85 -8.45 15.24 6.48
N GLU A 86 -8.13 14.07 5.90
CA GLU A 86 -8.39 13.79 4.50
C GLU A 86 -9.89 13.94 4.16
N GLU A 87 -10.77 13.44 5.01
CA GLU A 87 -12.21 13.53 4.84
C GLU A 87 -12.75 14.97 4.96
N GLU A 88 -12.22 15.77 5.89
CA GLU A 88 -12.53 17.19 6.03
C GLU A 88 -12.11 18.01 4.80
N GLN A 89 -11.05 17.57 4.11
CA GLN A 89 -10.58 18.15 2.84
C GLN A 89 -11.30 17.58 1.61
N GLY A 90 -12.30 16.69 1.79
CA GLY A 90 -12.99 16.03 0.69
C GLY A 90 -12.17 14.94 -0.01
N ILE A 91 -11.06 14.49 0.58
CA ILE A 91 -10.22 13.42 0.08
C ILE A 91 -10.77 12.08 0.60
N TYR A 92 -10.83 11.10 -0.29
CA TYR A 92 -11.30 9.76 0.04
C TYR A 92 -10.28 9.00 0.88
N SER A 93 -10.55 8.88 2.17
CA SER A 93 -9.62 8.32 3.15
C SER A 93 -9.50 6.80 3.10
N LEU A 94 -8.42 6.26 3.69
CA LEU A 94 -8.26 4.80 3.86
C LEU A 94 -9.41 4.18 4.68
N ARG A 95 -9.95 4.90 5.66
CA ARG A 95 -11.10 4.47 6.47
C ARG A 95 -12.34 4.31 5.61
N GLN A 96 -12.64 5.29 4.76
CA GLN A 96 -13.76 5.23 3.82
C GLN A 96 -13.59 4.09 2.83
N GLN A 97 -12.41 3.94 2.24
CA GLN A 97 -12.10 2.83 1.35
C GLN A 97 -12.32 1.47 2.02
N ALA A 98 -11.86 1.29 3.26
CA ALA A 98 -12.05 0.04 3.99
C ALA A 98 -13.52 -0.27 4.26
N ASN A 99 -14.32 0.78 4.54
CA ASN A 99 -15.74 0.62 4.81
C ASN A 99 -16.53 0.30 3.52
N GLU A 100 -16.20 0.92 2.39
CA GLU A 100 -16.86 0.66 1.09
C GLU A 100 -16.59 -0.74 0.54
N ILE A 101 -15.37 -1.25 0.61
CA ILE A 101 -15.06 -2.61 0.20
C ILE A 101 -15.97 -3.63 0.91
N MET A 102 -16.36 -3.33 2.15
CA MET A 102 -17.31 -4.14 2.87
C MET A 102 -18.73 -4.09 2.25
N LEU A 103 -19.13 -2.93 1.74
CA LEU A 103 -20.44 -2.75 1.10
C LEU A 103 -20.48 -3.35 -0.31
N GLU A 104 -19.40 -3.21 -1.09
CA GLU A 104 -19.31 -3.78 -2.43
C GLU A 104 -19.29 -5.31 -2.43
N GLN A 105 -18.58 -5.94 -1.48
CA GLN A 105 -18.57 -7.40 -1.32
C GLN A 105 -19.95 -7.99 -1.03
N LYS A 106 -20.90 -7.16 -0.57
CA LYS A 106 -22.29 -7.54 -0.33
C LYS A 106 -23.15 -7.44 -1.59
N VAL A 107 -22.89 -6.46 -2.46
CA VAL A 107 -23.59 -6.32 -3.74
C VAL A 107 -23.33 -7.54 -4.62
N ASP A 108 -22.09 -8.07 -4.64
CA ASP A 108 -21.74 -9.31 -5.35
C ASP A 108 -22.42 -10.56 -4.75
N ALA A 109 -22.81 -10.53 -3.49
CA ALA A 109 -23.59 -11.59 -2.84
C ALA A 109 -25.11 -11.52 -3.10
N GLY A 110 -25.57 -10.60 -3.98
CA GLY A 110 -26.98 -10.49 -4.37
C GLY A 110 -27.84 -9.67 -3.40
N LEU A 111 -27.24 -8.93 -2.49
CA LEU A 111 -27.94 -8.01 -1.58
C LEU A 111 -28.18 -6.68 -2.26
N THR A 112 -29.44 -6.32 -2.47
CA THR A 112 -29.83 -5.06 -3.12
C THR A 112 -29.49 -3.86 -2.24
N HIS A 113 -28.84 -2.88 -2.85
CA HIS A 113 -28.53 -1.59 -2.28
C HIS A 113 -29.84 -0.78 -2.11
N ASP A 114 -30.40 -0.73 -0.93
CA ASP A 114 -31.28 0.38 -0.60
C ASP A 114 -30.44 1.50 0.04
N SER A 115 -30.90 2.73 -0.11
CA SER A 115 -30.18 3.95 0.30
C SER A 115 -29.97 4.10 1.83
N GLN A 116 -30.34 3.11 2.62
CA GLN A 116 -30.15 3.06 4.08
C GLN A 116 -29.18 1.94 4.51
N GLY A 117 -28.66 1.13 3.58
CA GLY A 117 -27.67 0.07 3.83
C GLY A 117 -28.14 -0.93 4.88
N ASP A 118 -28.32 -2.17 4.54
CA ASP A 118 -28.69 -3.18 5.54
C ASP A 118 -27.54 -3.40 6.55
N TRP A 119 -27.64 -2.67 7.65
CA TRP A 119 -26.70 -2.72 8.76
C TRP A 119 -26.78 -4.02 9.57
N ALA A 120 -27.71 -4.92 9.28
CA ALA A 120 -27.92 -6.15 10.05
C ALA A 120 -26.68 -7.05 10.05
N GLU A 121 -26.03 -7.22 8.88
CA GLU A 121 -24.79 -8.03 8.79
C GLU A 121 -23.56 -7.27 9.29
N VAL A 122 -23.57 -5.93 9.17
CA VAL A 122 -22.55 -5.08 9.82
C VAL A 122 -22.67 -5.25 11.34
N ILE A 123 -23.90 -5.39 11.86
CA ILE A 123 -24.16 -5.63 13.28
C ILE A 123 -23.59 -6.98 13.72
N ASP A 124 -23.78 -8.06 12.97
CA ASP A 124 -23.19 -9.38 13.30
C ASP A 124 -21.66 -9.31 13.31
N TYR A 125 -21.08 -8.70 12.30
CA TYR A 125 -19.64 -8.47 12.20
C TYR A 125 -19.09 -7.60 13.35
N ILE A 126 -19.87 -6.63 13.84
CA ILE A 126 -19.53 -5.77 14.98
C ILE A 126 -19.66 -6.53 16.31
N GLN A 127 -20.65 -7.39 16.43
CA GLN A 127 -20.91 -8.17 17.66
C GLN A 127 -19.89 -9.29 17.86
N THR A 128 -19.41 -9.88 16.76
CA THR A 128 -18.46 -11.00 16.77
C THR A 128 -17.24 -10.68 15.89
N PRO A 129 -16.40 -9.68 16.27
CA PRO A 129 -15.26 -9.31 15.47
C PRO A 129 -14.29 -10.48 15.32
N LYS A 130 -13.82 -10.69 14.07
CA LYS A 130 -12.88 -11.76 13.73
C LYS A 130 -11.64 -11.17 13.06
N LEU A 131 -10.48 -11.63 13.48
CA LEU A 131 -9.22 -11.27 12.82
C LEU A 131 -9.16 -11.94 11.46
N THR A 132 -9.41 -11.18 10.40
CA THR A 132 -9.40 -11.69 9.02
C THR A 132 -8.26 -11.13 8.17
N TYR A 133 -7.61 -10.07 8.64
CA TYR A 133 -6.53 -9.41 7.93
C TYR A 133 -5.36 -9.09 8.84
N ILE A 134 -4.16 -9.50 8.44
CA ILE A 134 -2.89 -9.19 9.13
C ILE A 134 -1.98 -8.43 8.17
N GLU A 135 -1.47 -7.28 8.60
CA GLU A 135 -0.38 -6.57 7.91
C GLU A 135 0.93 -6.80 8.67
N MET A 136 1.95 -7.31 8.00
CA MET A 136 3.24 -7.63 8.57
C MET A 136 4.32 -6.69 8.01
N ASN A 137 4.73 -5.69 8.79
CA ASN A 137 5.97 -4.98 8.56
C ASN A 137 7.09 -5.71 9.30
N LEU A 138 7.96 -6.39 8.54
CA LEU A 138 9.02 -7.24 9.10
C LEU A 138 10.23 -6.45 9.63
N GLY A 139 10.22 -5.12 9.46
CA GLY A 139 11.32 -4.24 9.86
C GLY A 139 11.96 -3.54 8.68
N ASN A 140 13.16 -3.02 8.88
CA ASN A 140 13.86 -2.15 7.92
C ASN A 140 14.90 -2.89 7.06
N TYR A 141 14.95 -4.22 7.09
CA TYR A 141 15.90 -4.94 6.24
C TYR A 141 15.61 -4.69 4.76
N CYS A 142 16.51 -3.97 4.08
CA CYS A 142 16.39 -3.58 2.69
C CYS A 142 17.78 -3.54 2.02
N ASN A 143 17.80 -3.78 0.73
CA ASN A 143 19.01 -3.70 -0.10
C ASN A 143 19.17 -2.36 -0.82
N LEU A 144 18.18 -1.45 -0.73
CA LEU A 144 18.19 -0.13 -1.39
C LEU A 144 18.27 1.02 -0.39
N ALA A 145 18.80 2.17 -0.84
CA ALA A 145 18.83 3.46 -0.14
C ALA A 145 18.02 4.51 -0.92
N CYS A 146 16.73 4.27 -1.11
CA CYS A 146 15.86 5.17 -1.87
C CYS A 146 15.85 6.58 -1.28
N ASN A 147 15.89 7.62 -2.13
CA ASN A 147 15.95 9.03 -1.71
C ASN A 147 14.70 9.50 -0.96
N ILE A 148 13.57 8.78 -1.09
CA ILE A 148 12.32 9.01 -0.36
C ILE A 148 12.21 8.18 0.93
N CYS A 149 13.28 7.49 1.33
CA CYS A 149 13.29 6.55 2.45
C CYS A 149 14.18 7.03 3.60
N SER A 150 14.29 6.23 4.66
CA SER A 150 15.13 6.49 5.82
C SER A 150 15.53 5.19 6.53
N SER A 151 16.38 5.28 7.55
CA SER A 151 16.79 4.14 8.37
C SER A 151 15.63 3.41 9.05
N SER A 152 14.49 4.05 9.25
CA SER A 152 13.29 3.40 9.79
C SER A 152 12.72 2.32 8.86
N LEU A 153 13.02 2.38 7.55
CA LEU A 153 12.53 1.47 6.52
C LEU A 153 13.64 0.85 5.66
N SER A 154 14.91 1.28 5.84
CA SER A 154 16.04 0.66 5.15
C SER A 154 17.32 0.68 5.99
N THR A 155 17.92 -0.50 6.17
CA THR A 155 19.22 -0.66 6.82
C THR A 155 20.35 0.06 6.08
N LYS A 156 20.17 0.40 4.80
CA LYS A 156 21.17 1.12 4.00
C LYS A 156 21.30 2.59 4.37
N TRP A 157 20.32 3.14 5.08
CA TRP A 157 20.33 4.52 5.59
C TRP A 157 20.85 4.62 7.03
N GLU A 158 21.12 3.51 7.72
CA GLU A 158 21.46 3.55 9.16
C GLU A 158 22.77 4.30 9.45
N GLU A 159 23.77 4.16 8.58
CA GLU A 159 25.06 4.82 8.73
C GLU A 159 24.92 6.34 8.52
N ASP A 160 24.27 6.76 7.44
CA ASP A 160 24.06 8.17 7.11
C ASP A 160 23.17 8.87 8.15
N ASP A 161 22.06 8.26 8.53
CA ASP A 161 21.16 8.82 9.56
C ASP A 161 21.87 8.91 10.92
N ARG A 162 22.75 7.97 11.26
CA ARG A 162 23.56 8.02 12.48
C ARG A 162 24.56 9.20 12.42
N TRP A 163 25.29 9.31 11.31
CA TRP A 163 26.21 10.40 11.09
C TRP A 163 25.52 11.77 11.16
N LEU A 164 24.37 11.94 10.48
CA LEU A 164 23.58 13.16 10.52
C LEU A 164 23.09 13.50 11.93
N ASN A 165 22.76 12.51 12.74
CA ASN A 165 22.35 12.74 14.13
C ASN A 165 23.55 13.17 15.01
N ASP A 166 24.67 12.47 14.89
CA ASP A 166 25.81 12.65 15.77
C ASP A 166 26.55 13.96 15.47
N GLU A 167 26.69 14.30 14.17
CA GLU A 167 27.45 15.48 13.74
C GLU A 167 26.57 16.72 13.55
N MET A 168 25.33 16.59 13.15
CA MET A 168 24.48 17.70 12.74
C MET A 168 23.25 17.88 13.65
N GLY A 169 22.94 16.92 14.51
CA GLY A 169 21.73 16.93 15.34
C GLY A 169 20.42 16.74 14.56
N PHE A 170 20.49 16.37 13.28
CA PHE A 170 19.35 16.21 12.38
C PHE A 170 18.92 14.76 12.18
N GLY A 171 19.55 13.81 12.82
CA GLY A 171 19.22 12.39 12.66
C GLY A 171 17.79 12.09 13.08
N ARG A 172 17.14 11.21 12.33
CA ARG A 172 15.74 10.83 12.58
C ARG A 172 15.55 9.94 13.81
N GLY A 173 16.58 9.71 14.61
CA GLY A 173 16.51 9.11 15.96
C GLY A 173 16.08 7.65 16.05
N VAL A 174 15.83 6.97 14.94
CA VAL A 174 15.41 5.56 14.89
C VAL A 174 16.52 4.75 14.27
N TYR A 175 17.53 4.44 15.09
CA TYR A 175 18.64 3.61 14.67
C TYR A 175 18.41 2.18 15.11
N GLY A 176 18.81 1.25 14.22
CA GLY A 176 18.91 -0.14 14.57
C GLY A 176 17.60 -0.68 15.10
N THR A 177 16.59 -0.67 14.28
CA THR A 177 15.43 -1.49 14.59
C THR A 177 15.92 -2.90 14.72
N ASP A 178 15.84 -3.41 15.94
CA ASP A 178 16.16 -4.81 16.22
C ASP A 178 15.35 -5.66 15.25
N THR A 179 16.02 -6.23 14.26
CA THR A 179 15.41 -7.08 13.24
C THR A 179 14.88 -8.41 13.81
N LYS A 180 14.93 -8.56 15.14
CA LYS A 180 14.37 -9.72 15.83
C LYS A 180 12.86 -9.62 15.80
N LEU A 181 12.28 -10.34 14.85
CA LEU A 181 10.85 -10.63 14.87
C LEU A 181 10.51 -11.32 16.20
N GLN A 182 9.66 -10.68 17.01
CA GLN A 182 9.26 -11.14 18.36
C GLN A 182 7.81 -11.66 18.35
N ILE A 183 7.42 -12.36 17.31
CA ILE A 183 6.10 -12.99 17.24
C ILE A 183 6.26 -14.46 17.55
N ASP A 184 5.48 -14.94 18.51
CA ASP A 184 5.30 -16.36 18.70
C ASP A 184 4.38 -16.89 17.60
N TYR A 185 4.84 -17.92 16.91
CA TYR A 185 4.06 -18.57 15.86
C TYR A 185 2.91 -19.36 16.50
N ASN A 186 1.69 -18.84 16.36
CA ASN A 186 0.49 -19.49 16.85
C ASN A 186 -0.45 -19.84 15.70
N LYS A 187 -0.74 -21.13 15.53
CA LYS A 187 -1.64 -21.60 14.48
C LYS A 187 -3.03 -20.94 14.55
N GLN A 188 -3.54 -20.68 15.76
CA GLN A 188 -4.85 -20.08 15.98
C GLN A 188 -4.95 -18.65 15.47
N ASP A 189 -3.81 -17.95 15.31
CA ASP A 189 -3.78 -16.61 14.75
C ASP A 189 -4.30 -16.57 13.30
N TYR A 190 -4.23 -17.68 12.58
CA TYR A 190 -4.54 -17.77 11.15
C TYR A 190 -5.88 -18.42 10.81
N GLU A 191 -6.62 -18.92 11.81
CA GLU A 191 -7.87 -19.69 11.60
C GLU A 191 -8.92 -18.95 10.77
N HIS A 192 -9.08 -17.65 11.02
CA HIS A 192 -10.05 -16.80 10.32
C HIS A 192 -9.40 -15.84 9.33
N VAL A 193 -8.09 -15.86 9.21
CA VAL A 193 -7.34 -14.95 8.32
C VAL A 193 -7.56 -15.36 6.88
N ASN A 194 -7.99 -14.39 6.08
CA ASN A 194 -8.15 -14.54 4.63
C ASN A 194 -7.25 -13.60 3.83
N ARG A 195 -6.56 -12.67 4.51
CA ARG A 195 -5.61 -11.74 3.88
C ARG A 195 -4.38 -11.54 4.77
N ILE A 196 -3.21 -11.59 4.15
CA ILE A 196 -1.95 -11.17 4.78
C ILE A 196 -1.23 -10.22 3.82
N LYS A 197 -0.75 -9.09 4.36
CA LYS A 197 0.04 -8.11 3.62
C LYS A 197 1.44 -8.05 4.21
N PHE A 198 2.46 -8.18 3.36
CA PHE A 198 3.86 -8.01 3.74
C PHE A 198 4.39 -6.67 3.24
N VAL A 199 4.93 -5.89 4.17
CA VAL A 199 5.58 -4.59 3.95
C VAL A 199 6.84 -4.48 4.81
N GLY A 200 7.52 -3.35 4.74
CA GLY A 200 8.75 -3.05 5.50
C GLY A 200 9.84 -2.56 4.56
N GLY A 201 11.08 -2.95 4.79
CA GLY A 201 12.18 -2.68 3.88
C GLY A 201 11.97 -3.40 2.54
N GLU A 202 12.59 -4.56 2.35
CA GLU A 202 12.26 -5.51 1.28
C GLU A 202 11.82 -6.83 1.91
N PRO A 203 10.50 -7.08 2.02
CA PRO A 203 9.97 -8.19 2.82
C PRO A 203 10.50 -9.56 2.40
N MET A 204 10.59 -9.83 1.10
CA MET A 204 11.00 -11.14 0.61
C MET A 204 12.51 -11.41 0.75
N LEU A 205 13.33 -10.37 0.97
CA LEU A 205 14.74 -10.50 1.32
C LEU A 205 14.95 -10.62 2.84
N HIS A 206 13.94 -10.32 3.65
CA HIS A 206 14.05 -10.41 5.09
C HIS A 206 14.34 -11.85 5.54
N PRO A 207 15.35 -12.09 6.43
CA PRO A 207 15.78 -13.45 6.82
C PRO A 207 14.66 -14.34 7.37
N LYS A 208 13.63 -13.73 7.99
CA LYS A 208 12.48 -14.44 8.57
C LYS A 208 11.32 -14.66 7.61
N PHE A 209 11.29 -14.02 6.44
CA PHE A 209 10.19 -14.15 5.49
C PHE A 209 9.88 -15.60 5.15
N GLY A 210 10.92 -16.37 4.79
CA GLY A 210 10.75 -17.76 4.43
C GLY A 210 10.16 -18.63 5.55
N SER A 211 10.64 -18.48 6.78
CA SER A 211 10.13 -19.26 7.93
C SER A 211 8.70 -18.87 8.32
N ILE A 212 8.32 -17.59 8.17
CA ILE A 212 6.94 -17.14 8.41
C ILE A 212 6.00 -17.80 7.40
N VAL A 213 6.36 -17.72 6.11
CA VAL A 213 5.55 -18.28 5.02
C VAL A 213 5.45 -19.79 5.15
N ASP A 214 6.56 -20.50 5.45
CA ASP A 214 6.55 -21.94 5.69
C ASP A 214 5.63 -22.32 6.85
N PHE A 215 5.69 -21.59 7.97
CA PHE A 215 4.80 -21.82 9.11
C PHE A 215 3.31 -21.65 8.71
N ILE A 216 2.96 -20.58 7.97
CA ILE A 216 1.57 -20.38 7.53
C ILE A 216 1.11 -21.54 6.64
N ILE A 217 1.98 -22.07 5.78
CA ILE A 217 1.68 -23.23 4.94
C ILE A 217 1.45 -24.47 5.83
N GLU A 218 2.30 -24.70 6.82
CA GLU A 218 2.20 -25.84 7.77
C GLU A 218 0.93 -25.80 8.61
N THR A 219 0.35 -24.61 8.87
CA THR A 219 -0.97 -24.50 9.52
C THR A 219 -2.09 -25.14 8.72
N GLY A 220 -1.94 -25.26 7.38
CA GLY A 220 -2.96 -25.71 6.44
C GLY A 220 -3.94 -24.61 6.02
N TYR A 221 -3.79 -23.37 6.52
CA TYR A 221 -4.68 -22.24 6.19
C TYR A 221 -4.24 -21.46 4.95
N ALA A 222 -3.01 -21.62 4.48
CA ALA A 222 -2.46 -20.86 3.33
C ALA A 222 -3.38 -20.85 2.11
N LYS A 223 -4.03 -21.97 1.79
CA LYS A 223 -4.99 -22.12 0.67
C LYS A 223 -6.24 -21.25 0.78
N ASN A 224 -6.51 -20.65 1.94
CA ASN A 224 -7.64 -19.75 2.19
C ASN A 224 -7.18 -18.29 2.23
N ILE A 225 -5.88 -18.02 2.21
CA ILE A 225 -5.28 -16.71 2.44
C ILE A 225 -4.82 -16.10 1.13
N ALA A 226 -5.25 -14.87 0.85
CA ALA A 226 -4.69 -14.01 -0.18
C ALA A 226 -3.48 -13.26 0.40
N LEU A 227 -2.31 -13.41 -0.25
CA LEU A 227 -1.11 -12.65 0.06
C LEU A 227 -1.06 -11.36 -0.74
N HIS A 228 -0.64 -10.28 -0.10
CA HIS A 228 -0.28 -9.05 -0.77
C HIS A 228 1.15 -8.66 -0.35
N ILE A 229 2.07 -8.62 -1.28
CA ILE A 229 3.49 -8.38 -1.01
C ILE A 229 3.95 -7.15 -1.79
N PHE A 230 4.54 -6.19 -1.08
CA PHE A 230 5.23 -5.06 -1.69
C PHE A 230 6.69 -5.44 -1.92
N THR A 231 7.23 -5.09 -3.08
CA THR A 231 8.64 -5.31 -3.41
C THR A 231 9.21 -4.13 -4.16
N ASN A 232 10.47 -3.84 -3.91
CA ASN A 232 11.22 -2.82 -4.64
C ASN A 232 11.66 -3.26 -6.04
N ALA A 233 11.34 -4.48 -6.43
CA ALA A 233 11.65 -5.07 -7.73
C ALA A 233 13.14 -5.08 -8.13
N SER A 234 14.07 -4.87 -7.20
CA SER A 234 15.50 -4.81 -7.47
C SER A 234 16.19 -6.17 -7.55
N TRP A 235 15.44 -7.26 -7.59
CA TRP A 235 15.96 -8.62 -7.64
C TRP A 235 14.91 -9.57 -8.24
N ILE A 236 15.38 -10.57 -9.00
CA ILE A 236 14.52 -11.54 -9.66
C ILE A 236 14.13 -12.67 -8.67
N PRO A 237 12.83 -12.98 -8.51
CA PRO A 237 12.38 -14.00 -7.58
C PRO A 237 12.87 -15.38 -7.97
N LYS A 238 13.40 -16.12 -6.98
CA LYS A 238 13.88 -17.50 -7.16
C LYS A 238 12.74 -18.50 -7.02
N ASP A 239 12.85 -19.63 -7.70
CA ASP A 239 11.86 -20.72 -7.66
C ASP A 239 11.43 -21.14 -6.25
N LYS A 240 12.36 -21.13 -5.29
CA LYS A 240 12.05 -21.46 -3.89
C LYS A 240 10.99 -20.52 -3.30
N ILE A 241 11.04 -19.23 -3.62
CA ILE A 241 10.05 -18.25 -3.16
C ILE A 241 8.74 -18.47 -3.93
N ILE A 242 8.81 -18.58 -5.25
CA ILE A 242 7.63 -18.78 -6.09
C ILE A 242 6.87 -20.03 -5.66
N ASN A 243 7.55 -21.14 -5.39
CA ASN A 243 6.92 -22.39 -4.95
C ASN A 243 6.22 -22.30 -3.59
N ARG A 244 6.73 -21.45 -2.68
CA ARG A 244 6.03 -21.13 -1.44
C ARG A 244 4.76 -20.32 -1.71
N LEU A 245 4.87 -19.28 -2.53
CA LEU A 245 3.76 -18.38 -2.83
C LEU A 245 2.59 -19.11 -3.51
N LYS A 246 2.87 -20.11 -4.34
CA LYS A 246 1.85 -20.95 -5.01
C LYS A 246 0.97 -21.75 -4.04
N GLN A 247 1.32 -21.89 -2.78
CA GLN A 247 0.52 -22.59 -1.77
C GLN A 247 -0.64 -21.74 -1.23
N PHE A 248 -0.65 -20.45 -1.57
CA PHE A 248 -1.69 -19.52 -1.12
C PHE A 248 -2.83 -19.43 -2.13
N LYS A 249 -4.01 -19.02 -1.64
CA LYS A 249 -5.22 -18.84 -2.46
C LYS A 249 -4.97 -17.88 -3.62
N GLU A 250 -4.31 -16.78 -3.32
CA GLU A 250 -4.02 -15.69 -4.24
C GLU A 250 -2.74 -14.97 -3.81
N VAL A 251 -1.99 -14.45 -4.75
CA VAL A 251 -0.77 -13.68 -4.52
C VAL A 251 -0.81 -12.40 -5.33
N LYS A 252 -0.89 -11.26 -4.66
CA LYS A 252 -0.78 -9.94 -5.26
C LYS A 252 0.62 -9.38 -5.00
N ILE A 253 1.35 -9.07 -6.05
CA ILE A 253 2.66 -8.43 -5.99
C ILE A 253 2.51 -6.97 -6.39
N SER A 254 2.83 -6.06 -5.47
CA SER A 254 2.89 -4.62 -5.72
C SER A 254 4.34 -4.21 -5.95
N LEU A 255 4.62 -3.79 -7.18
CA LEU A 255 5.93 -3.31 -7.62
C LEU A 255 6.08 -1.84 -7.27
N SER A 256 6.94 -1.54 -6.33
CA SER A 256 7.29 -0.17 -5.94
C SER A 256 8.40 0.35 -6.87
N ILE A 257 8.02 0.90 -8.02
CA ILE A 257 8.92 1.43 -9.05
C ILE A 257 8.57 2.90 -9.26
N ASP A 258 9.51 3.81 -9.01
CA ASP A 258 9.26 5.24 -8.93
C ASP A 258 9.88 6.05 -10.09
N GLY A 259 10.28 5.39 -11.16
CA GLY A 259 10.86 5.98 -12.35
C GLY A 259 11.16 4.93 -13.41
N THR A 260 11.66 5.36 -14.54
CA THR A 260 12.30 4.52 -15.54
C THR A 260 13.74 5.00 -15.71
N GLU A 261 14.61 4.10 -16.14
CA GLU A 261 16.02 4.39 -16.45
C GLU A 261 16.74 5.17 -15.33
N GLU A 262 17.38 6.26 -15.65
CA GLU A 262 18.17 7.08 -14.71
C GLU A 262 17.30 7.67 -13.60
N VAL A 263 16.02 7.98 -13.86
CA VAL A 263 15.11 8.50 -12.84
C VAL A 263 14.82 7.43 -11.79
N ASN A 264 14.66 6.16 -12.19
CA ASN A 264 14.52 5.07 -11.23
C ASN A 264 15.79 4.89 -10.40
N ASP A 265 16.95 4.84 -11.05
CA ASP A 265 18.25 4.57 -10.41
C ASP A 265 18.63 5.69 -9.44
N TYR A 266 18.25 6.94 -9.76
CA TYR A 266 18.39 8.06 -8.85
C TYR A 266 17.42 7.98 -7.67
N THR A 267 16.12 7.81 -7.94
CA THR A 267 15.08 7.82 -6.89
C THR A 267 15.20 6.63 -5.97
N ARG A 268 15.50 5.46 -6.55
CA ARG A 268 15.69 4.19 -5.86
C ARG A 268 17.16 3.81 -5.79
N HIS A 269 17.96 4.70 -5.19
CA HIS A 269 19.40 4.54 -5.09
C HIS A 269 19.82 3.12 -4.67
N LEU A 270 20.88 2.60 -5.28
CA LEU A 270 21.37 1.22 -5.24
C LEU A 270 20.52 0.22 -6.04
N SER A 271 19.51 0.65 -6.80
CA SER A 271 18.88 -0.19 -7.81
C SER A 271 19.57 -0.06 -9.16
N SER A 272 19.25 -0.97 -10.09
CA SER A 272 19.61 -0.89 -11.50
C SER A 272 18.31 -1.03 -12.30
N TRP A 273 18.05 -0.07 -13.18
CA TRP A 273 16.87 -0.12 -14.06
C TRP A 273 16.77 -1.41 -14.85
N GLU A 274 17.89 -1.91 -15.37
CA GLU A 274 17.92 -3.18 -16.10
C GLU A 274 17.34 -4.33 -15.26
N THR A 275 17.76 -4.43 -13.99
CA THR A 275 17.26 -5.46 -13.06
C THR A 275 15.79 -5.22 -12.71
N VAL A 276 15.40 -3.96 -12.45
CA VAL A 276 14.03 -3.60 -12.08
C VAL A 276 13.06 -3.93 -13.22
N ASN A 277 13.39 -3.54 -14.45
CA ASN A 277 12.59 -3.84 -15.63
C ASN A 277 12.48 -5.35 -15.89
N ALA A 278 13.57 -6.10 -15.80
CA ALA A 278 13.57 -7.55 -15.93
C ALA A 278 12.74 -8.23 -14.83
N THR A 279 12.79 -7.71 -13.61
CA THR A 279 12.00 -8.23 -12.48
C THR A 279 10.51 -7.96 -12.68
N ALA A 280 10.13 -6.75 -13.13
CA ALA A 280 8.74 -6.41 -13.45
C ALA A 280 8.18 -7.34 -14.52
N ARG A 281 8.96 -7.57 -15.59
CA ARG A 281 8.64 -8.53 -16.65
C ARG A 281 8.42 -9.94 -16.08
N SER A 282 9.35 -10.44 -15.28
CA SER A 282 9.27 -11.79 -14.70
C SER A 282 8.00 -11.98 -13.85
N TRP A 283 7.61 -11.00 -13.05
CA TRP A 283 6.38 -11.06 -12.27
C TRP A 283 5.13 -11.05 -13.16
N LEU A 284 5.10 -10.22 -14.21
CA LEU A 284 3.99 -10.22 -15.19
C LEU A 284 3.87 -11.55 -15.91
N GLU A 285 4.97 -12.15 -16.37
CA GLU A 285 4.99 -13.48 -17.00
C GLU A 285 4.51 -14.57 -16.04
N LEU A 286 4.92 -14.51 -14.75
CA LEU A 286 4.43 -15.41 -13.71
C LEU A 286 2.90 -15.27 -13.52
N SER A 287 2.38 -14.05 -13.60
CA SER A 287 0.93 -13.81 -13.50
C SER A 287 0.13 -14.37 -14.67
N MET A 288 0.76 -14.53 -15.83
CA MET A 288 0.16 -15.20 -16.99
C MET A 288 0.25 -16.73 -16.89
N LYS A 289 1.28 -17.22 -16.22
CA LYS A 289 1.56 -18.66 -16.09
C LYS A 289 0.77 -19.33 -14.97
N TYR A 290 0.49 -18.59 -13.89
CA TYR A 290 -0.14 -19.15 -12.69
C TYR A 290 -1.40 -18.37 -12.34
N GLU A 291 -2.54 -19.07 -12.38
CA GLU A 291 -3.80 -18.54 -11.88
C GLU A 291 -3.65 -18.15 -10.40
N GLY A 292 -4.24 -17.02 -10.00
CA GLY A 292 -4.12 -16.48 -8.64
C GLY A 292 -2.93 -15.54 -8.43
N PHE A 293 -1.98 -15.43 -9.38
CA PHE A 293 -0.94 -14.40 -9.33
C PHE A 293 -1.41 -13.11 -10.00
N GLN A 294 -1.34 -12.02 -9.26
CA GLN A 294 -1.67 -10.68 -9.72
C GLN A 294 -0.47 -9.76 -9.54
N VAL A 295 -0.24 -8.88 -10.49
CA VAL A 295 0.84 -7.89 -10.44
C VAL A 295 0.27 -6.50 -10.59
N LYS A 296 0.73 -5.59 -9.74
CA LYS A 296 0.33 -4.20 -9.70
C LYS A 296 1.55 -3.31 -9.61
N TRP A 297 1.54 -2.24 -10.37
CA TRP A 297 2.53 -1.18 -10.24
C TRP A 297 2.02 -0.11 -9.28
N GLU A 298 2.82 0.18 -8.24
CA GLU A 298 2.47 1.13 -7.17
C GLU A 298 3.59 2.13 -6.93
N PRO A 299 3.76 3.13 -7.80
CA PRO A 299 4.75 4.19 -7.61
C PRO A 299 4.38 5.12 -6.47
N THR A 300 5.40 5.70 -5.86
CA THR A 300 5.25 6.80 -4.90
C THR A 300 5.69 8.11 -5.54
N LEU A 301 4.75 9.04 -5.69
CA LEU A 301 5.01 10.36 -6.25
C LEU A 301 5.79 11.21 -5.26
N SER A 302 6.85 11.85 -5.76
CA SER A 302 7.74 12.75 -5.02
C SER A 302 8.22 13.87 -5.93
N VAL A 303 8.94 14.83 -5.38
CA VAL A 303 9.61 15.88 -6.18
C VAL A 303 10.59 15.32 -7.21
N TYR A 304 11.09 14.09 -7.02
CA TYR A 304 12.07 13.48 -7.92
C TYR A 304 11.46 12.90 -9.20
N ASN A 305 10.18 12.53 -9.18
CA ASN A 305 9.54 11.83 -10.29
C ASN A 305 8.21 12.45 -10.76
N ALA A 306 7.79 13.56 -10.19
CA ALA A 306 6.52 14.21 -10.54
C ALA A 306 6.42 14.54 -12.03
N ASN A 307 7.51 15.01 -12.65
CA ASN A 307 7.55 15.34 -14.08
C ASN A 307 7.78 14.11 -14.99
N HIS A 308 8.05 12.93 -14.42
CA HIS A 308 8.34 11.70 -15.16
C HIS A 308 7.16 10.71 -15.21
N ILE A 309 6.00 11.13 -14.71
CA ILE A 309 4.81 10.27 -14.63
C ILE A 309 4.34 9.76 -16.00
N PRO A 310 4.27 10.58 -17.07
CA PRO A 310 3.81 10.10 -18.38
C PRO A 310 4.70 8.99 -18.94
N GLU A 311 6.03 9.12 -18.79
CA GLU A 311 7.02 8.16 -19.25
C GLU A 311 6.91 6.84 -18.49
N MET A 312 6.67 6.90 -17.18
CA MET A 312 6.44 5.73 -16.33
C MET A 312 5.15 5.00 -16.73
N PHE A 313 4.07 5.74 -17.00
CA PHE A 313 2.81 5.16 -17.46
C PHE A 313 2.96 4.49 -18.82
N GLN A 314 3.68 5.13 -19.76
CA GLN A 314 3.92 4.57 -21.09
C GLN A 314 4.71 3.29 -20.99
N TRP A 315 5.81 3.28 -20.21
CA TRP A 315 6.60 2.07 -19.95
C TRP A 315 5.75 0.92 -19.41
N TRP A 316 4.93 1.20 -18.37
CA TRP A 316 4.11 0.15 -17.76
C TRP A 316 3.06 -0.40 -18.73
N LEU A 317 2.43 0.48 -19.49
CA LEU A 317 1.46 0.08 -20.51
C LEU A 317 2.11 -0.80 -21.57
N ASP A 318 3.26 -0.37 -22.11
CA ASP A 318 3.96 -1.10 -23.17
C ASP A 318 4.39 -2.49 -22.69
N LEU A 319 4.91 -2.58 -21.48
CA LEU A 319 5.27 -3.86 -20.86
C LEU A 319 4.05 -4.77 -20.65
N CYS A 320 2.95 -4.22 -20.18
CA CYS A 320 1.70 -4.98 -20.01
C CYS A 320 1.12 -5.46 -21.34
N LEU A 321 1.14 -4.61 -22.39
CA LEU A 321 0.67 -4.98 -23.71
C LEU A 321 1.54 -6.07 -24.35
N GLU A 322 2.86 -5.95 -24.22
CA GLU A 322 3.80 -6.94 -24.73
C GLU A 322 3.54 -8.35 -24.14
N ILE A 323 3.31 -8.41 -22.82
CA ILE A 323 3.20 -9.70 -22.11
C ILE A 323 1.78 -10.25 -22.12
N ARG A 324 0.77 -9.38 -22.00
CA ARG A 324 -0.65 -9.77 -21.84
C ARG A 324 -1.47 -9.66 -23.13
N GLY A 325 -0.85 -9.15 -24.21
CA GLY A 325 -1.44 -9.00 -25.54
C GLY A 325 -2.07 -7.63 -25.80
N ASP A 326 -2.48 -7.40 -27.03
CA ASP A 326 -2.81 -6.08 -27.58
C ASP A 326 -4.08 -5.42 -27.04
N ASN A 327 -4.82 -6.10 -26.17
CA ASN A 327 -6.02 -5.57 -25.57
C ASN A 327 -5.68 -4.82 -24.26
N ILE A 328 -5.69 -3.52 -24.29
CA ILE A 328 -5.40 -2.66 -23.14
C ILE A 328 -6.26 -3.00 -21.91
N GLN A 329 -7.53 -3.34 -22.12
CA GLN A 329 -8.39 -3.73 -21.01
C GLN A 329 -7.84 -4.97 -20.31
N LYS A 330 -7.47 -6.01 -21.07
CA LYS A 330 -6.87 -7.22 -20.52
C LYS A 330 -5.48 -6.94 -19.92
N ALA A 331 -4.70 -6.08 -20.57
CA ALA A 331 -3.35 -5.74 -20.12
C ALA A 331 -3.34 -5.02 -18.77
N LEU A 332 -4.26 -4.08 -18.55
CA LEU A 332 -4.29 -3.24 -17.34
C LEU A 332 -5.27 -3.70 -16.27
N LEU A 333 -6.20 -4.62 -16.55
CA LEU A 333 -7.10 -5.15 -15.52
C LEU A 333 -6.39 -6.17 -14.63
N ILE A 334 -6.70 -6.12 -13.36
CA ILE A 334 -6.49 -7.23 -12.43
C ILE A 334 -7.57 -8.27 -12.71
N ASN A 335 -7.23 -9.54 -12.59
CA ASN A 335 -8.18 -10.63 -12.82
C ASN A 335 -9.50 -10.39 -12.08
N GLN A 336 -10.62 -10.73 -12.74
CA GLN A 336 -11.99 -10.64 -12.21
C GLN A 336 -12.57 -9.24 -11.98
N GLY A 337 -11.99 -8.18 -12.57
CA GLY A 337 -12.59 -6.83 -12.51
C GLY A 337 -12.30 -6.04 -11.23
N GLU A 338 -11.38 -6.50 -10.38
CA GLU A 338 -10.98 -5.80 -9.13
C GLU A 338 -10.23 -4.47 -9.33
N GLY A 339 -10.22 -3.93 -10.54
CA GLY A 339 -9.61 -2.65 -10.85
C GLY A 339 -8.43 -2.75 -11.80
N ILE A 340 -7.73 -1.63 -11.96
CA ILE A 340 -6.53 -1.54 -12.79
C ILE A 340 -5.27 -1.90 -11.97
N ASN A 341 -4.25 -2.39 -12.67
CA ASN A 341 -2.99 -2.78 -12.07
C ASN A 341 -2.02 -1.60 -11.82
N ILE A 342 -2.57 -0.40 -11.61
CA ILE A 342 -1.82 0.82 -11.30
C ILE A 342 -2.44 1.48 -10.07
N TYR A 343 -1.63 1.88 -9.10
CA TYR A 343 -2.08 2.64 -7.95
C TYR A 343 -1.05 3.69 -7.56
N LEU A 344 -1.41 4.97 -7.69
CA LEU A 344 -0.53 6.07 -7.32
C LEU A 344 -0.57 6.32 -5.81
N ASN A 345 0.60 6.32 -5.20
CA ASN A 345 0.84 6.80 -3.85
C ASN A 345 1.50 8.19 -3.89
N ASN A 346 1.48 8.89 -2.78
CA ASN A 346 2.23 10.13 -2.57
C ASN A 346 3.17 9.95 -1.39
N VAL A 347 4.38 10.50 -1.49
CA VAL A 347 5.28 10.59 -0.34
C VAL A 347 4.61 11.48 0.72
N MET A 348 4.46 10.95 1.93
CA MET A 348 3.85 11.69 3.02
C MET A 348 4.90 12.35 3.90
N TYR A 349 6.05 11.71 4.03
CA TYR A 349 7.15 12.15 4.86
C TYR A 349 8.50 11.75 4.24
N PRO A 350 9.51 12.61 4.29
CA PRO A 350 9.46 13.98 4.81
C PRO A 350 8.65 14.92 3.88
N ALA A 351 8.02 15.95 4.48
CA ALA A 351 7.10 16.83 3.76
C ALA A 351 7.77 17.56 2.58
N TYR A 352 9.05 17.91 2.71
CA TYR A 352 9.81 18.59 1.65
C TYR A 352 10.02 17.75 0.37
N LEU A 353 9.72 16.45 0.40
CA LEU A 353 9.74 15.58 -0.78
C LEU A 353 8.37 15.48 -1.47
N GLN A 354 7.33 16.11 -0.93
CA GLN A 354 6.01 16.07 -1.52
C GLN A 354 5.99 16.86 -2.83
N PRO A 355 5.34 16.35 -3.89
CA PRO A 355 5.26 17.02 -5.20
C PRO A 355 4.69 18.44 -5.12
N LYS A 356 3.81 18.71 -4.15
CA LYS A 356 3.22 20.05 -3.93
C LYS A 356 4.23 21.13 -3.57
N LEU A 357 5.41 20.73 -3.07
CA LEU A 357 6.50 21.65 -2.74
C LEU A 357 7.52 21.81 -3.87
N PHE A 358 7.26 21.18 -5.02
CA PHE A 358 8.11 21.39 -6.20
C PHE A 358 8.12 22.88 -6.55
N PRO A 359 9.30 23.52 -6.64
CA PRO A 359 9.36 24.92 -7.02
C PRO A 359 8.86 25.07 -8.45
N HIS A 360 7.67 25.64 -8.57
CA HIS A 360 7.09 25.97 -9.87
C HIS A 360 7.74 27.26 -10.36
N GLU A 361 8.72 27.15 -11.22
CA GLU A 361 9.36 28.33 -11.84
C GLU A 361 8.37 29.17 -12.67
N ASN A 362 7.15 28.64 -12.93
CA ASN A 362 6.15 29.25 -13.80
C ASN A 362 4.72 29.20 -13.24
N ASN A 363 4.45 29.79 -12.08
CA ASN A 363 3.08 30.10 -11.60
C ASN A 363 2.04 28.95 -11.70
N GLY A 364 2.43 27.73 -11.43
CA GLY A 364 1.55 26.55 -11.51
C GLY A 364 1.25 26.07 -12.94
N GLU A 365 1.92 26.59 -13.97
CA GLU A 365 1.75 26.11 -15.35
C GLU A 365 2.40 24.76 -15.59
N GLY A 366 3.50 24.43 -14.89
CA GLY A 366 4.17 23.13 -15.01
C GLY A 366 3.26 21.96 -14.67
N ASP A 367 2.50 22.08 -13.59
CA ASP A 367 1.55 21.03 -13.19
C ASP A 367 0.39 20.89 -14.18
N LYS A 368 -0.11 21.99 -14.68
CA LYS A 368 -1.16 21.99 -15.71
C LYS A 368 -0.65 21.35 -17.00
N ASP A 369 0.61 21.56 -17.33
CA ASP A 369 1.22 20.96 -18.51
C ASP A 369 1.43 19.45 -18.33
N LEU A 370 1.95 19.01 -17.20
CA LEU A 370 2.07 17.59 -16.86
C LEU A 370 0.73 16.86 -16.99
N PHE A 371 -0.32 17.40 -16.36
CA PHE A 371 -1.64 16.76 -16.41
C PHE A 371 -2.27 16.85 -17.79
N ARG A 372 -2.02 17.91 -18.54
CA ARG A 372 -2.41 18.01 -19.94
C ARG A 372 -1.72 16.94 -20.79
N ARG A 373 -0.43 16.69 -20.56
CA ARG A 373 0.32 15.61 -21.23
C ARG A 373 -0.26 14.23 -20.90
N ILE A 374 -0.58 13.96 -19.62
CA ILE A 374 -1.20 12.69 -19.21
C ILE A 374 -2.61 12.55 -19.80
N GLU A 375 -3.42 13.60 -19.77
CA GLU A 375 -4.77 13.58 -20.37
C GLU A 375 -4.72 13.39 -21.87
N LYS A 376 -3.78 14.04 -22.55
CA LYS A 376 -3.53 13.83 -23.98
C LYS A 376 -3.11 12.39 -24.24
N TRP A 377 -2.15 11.88 -23.50
CA TRP A 377 -1.69 10.48 -23.60
C TRP A 377 -2.85 9.49 -23.40
N LEU A 378 -3.72 9.69 -22.40
CA LEU A 378 -4.93 8.87 -22.21
C LEU A 378 -5.91 9.00 -23.37
N GLY A 379 -6.00 10.18 -24.00
CA GLY A 379 -6.79 10.43 -25.21
C GLY A 379 -6.20 9.68 -26.41
N ASP A 380 -4.92 9.83 -26.65
CA ASP A 380 -4.20 9.21 -27.78
C ASP A 380 -4.28 7.67 -27.70
N ILE A 381 -4.13 7.10 -26.50
CA ILE A 381 -4.31 5.65 -26.26
C ILE A 381 -5.74 5.22 -26.56
N LYS A 382 -6.73 5.94 -26.06
CA LYS A 382 -8.14 5.67 -26.31
C LYS A 382 -8.42 5.64 -27.81
N ASP A 383 -7.98 6.67 -28.53
CA ASP A 383 -8.26 6.83 -29.96
C ASP A 383 -7.55 5.74 -30.80
N LYS A 384 -6.29 5.44 -30.47
CA LYS A 384 -5.52 4.38 -31.10
C LYS A 384 -6.20 3.01 -30.97
N HIS A 385 -6.70 2.68 -29.78
CA HIS A 385 -7.33 1.40 -29.52
C HIS A 385 -8.78 1.34 -29.98
N TYR A 386 -9.49 2.46 -29.99
CA TYR A 386 -10.82 2.55 -30.59
C TYR A 386 -10.76 2.29 -32.11
N GLN A 387 -9.78 2.89 -32.79
CA GLN A 387 -9.55 2.65 -34.22
C GLN A 387 -9.16 1.21 -34.54
N ALA A 388 -8.50 0.52 -33.62
CA ALA A 388 -8.16 -0.91 -33.73
C ALA A 388 -9.32 -1.86 -33.43
N GLY A 389 -10.55 -1.35 -33.22
CA GLY A 389 -11.74 -2.17 -32.90
C GLY A 389 -11.77 -2.69 -31.46
N ASN A 390 -10.85 -2.26 -30.63
CA ASN A 390 -10.83 -2.62 -29.20
C ASN A 390 -11.82 -1.74 -28.44
N HIS A 391 -12.93 -2.31 -28.02
CA HIS A 391 -13.88 -1.60 -27.17
C HIS A 391 -13.29 -1.41 -25.77
N TRP A 392 -12.97 -0.16 -25.44
CA TRP A 392 -12.62 0.20 -24.06
C TRP A 392 -13.81 -0.05 -23.16
N ASN A 393 -13.60 -0.81 -22.09
CA ASN A 393 -14.56 -0.80 -21.01
C ASN A 393 -14.54 0.61 -20.39
N MET A 394 -15.70 1.26 -20.35
CA MET A 394 -15.88 2.58 -19.76
C MET A 394 -15.38 2.63 -18.31
N THR A 395 -15.47 1.51 -17.60
CA THR A 395 -14.93 1.35 -16.25
C THR A 395 -13.41 1.53 -16.21
N THR A 396 -12.66 0.91 -17.13
CA THR A 396 -11.18 1.06 -17.19
C THR A 396 -10.79 2.50 -17.46
N ILE A 397 -11.47 3.19 -18.39
CA ILE A 397 -11.23 4.61 -18.68
C ILE A 397 -11.52 5.47 -17.44
N ARG A 398 -12.63 5.20 -16.76
CA ARG A 398 -13.02 5.90 -15.53
C ARG A 398 -11.94 5.72 -14.44
N MET A 399 -11.49 4.50 -14.22
CA MET A 399 -10.47 4.20 -13.21
C MET A 399 -9.12 4.87 -13.51
N LEU A 400 -8.69 4.88 -14.79
CA LEU A 400 -7.50 5.62 -15.22
C LEU A 400 -7.65 7.12 -14.98
N LYS A 401 -8.80 7.71 -15.36
CA LYS A 401 -9.08 9.12 -15.09
C LYS A 401 -9.11 9.45 -13.61
N GLU A 402 -9.67 8.58 -12.77
CA GLU A 402 -9.67 8.75 -11.32
C GLU A 402 -8.27 8.66 -10.73
N THR A 403 -7.43 7.74 -11.24
CA THR A 403 -6.02 7.64 -10.84
C THR A 403 -5.25 8.92 -11.18
N VAL A 404 -5.43 9.45 -12.38
CA VAL A 404 -4.85 10.74 -12.80
C VAL A 404 -5.39 11.89 -11.95
N ARG A 405 -6.72 11.94 -11.70
CA ARG A 405 -7.34 12.97 -10.86
C ARG A 405 -6.79 12.92 -9.43
N LYS A 406 -6.59 11.73 -8.88
CA LYS A 406 -5.95 11.56 -7.56
C LYS A 406 -4.52 12.10 -7.58
N GLY A 407 -3.74 11.81 -8.60
CA GLY A 407 -2.41 12.40 -8.80
C GLY A 407 -2.47 13.94 -8.83
N LYS A 408 -3.40 14.53 -9.60
CA LYS A 408 -3.64 15.98 -9.64
C LYS A 408 -3.94 16.55 -8.25
N SER A 409 -4.86 15.93 -7.51
CA SER A 409 -5.23 16.42 -6.18
C SER A 409 -4.08 16.33 -5.17
N LEU A 410 -3.21 15.33 -5.30
CA LEU A 410 -2.03 15.18 -4.45
C LEU A 410 -0.97 16.24 -4.74
N ILE A 411 -0.85 16.69 -6.01
CA ILE A 411 0.11 17.73 -6.41
C ILE A 411 -0.45 19.13 -6.11
N ALA A 412 -1.77 19.34 -6.29
CA ALA A 412 -2.43 20.64 -6.13
C ALA A 412 -2.75 21.03 -4.68
N GLN A 413 -2.41 20.21 -3.69
CA GLN A 413 -2.62 20.54 -2.27
C GLN A 413 -1.65 21.66 -1.86
N GLU A 414 -2.19 22.83 -1.53
CA GLU A 414 -1.39 23.91 -0.94
C GLU A 414 -0.73 23.45 0.37
N PRO A 415 0.50 23.92 0.65
CA PRO A 415 1.12 23.64 1.93
C PRO A 415 0.30 24.28 3.06
N SER A 416 -0.20 23.44 3.97
CA SER A 416 -0.90 23.89 5.19
C SER A 416 0.08 24.40 6.23
#